data_aa54792162a9cdc0dd3265aa8407bba3
#
_entry.id   aa54792162a9cdc0dd3265aa8407bba3
#
_cell.length_a   1.000
_cell.length_b   1.000
_cell.length_c   1.000
_cell.angle_alpha   90.00
_cell.angle_beta   90.00
_cell.angle_gamma   90.00
#
_symmetry.space_group_name_H-M   'P 1'
#
loop_
_entity.id
_entity.type
_entity.pdbx_description
1 polymer ?
#
loop_
_entity_poly.entity_id
_entity_poly.type
_entity_poly.pdbx_seq_one_letter_code
_entity_poly.pdbx_strand_id
1 'polypeptide(L)'
;FNWKQLPNKTQDLKIHLLYPFLFNTPFGVDGNLSIYRKDSTYTDVIKNFGVQYSISGNNYLKAFVTDKESNLGSTEGLENITVLPAYADISILSYGATFHFEKLDYRINPTKGYMFEFIGSTGNRTIKKNASINPIAYDSLELQSVTYEGVLNADFYLSLGGKNVLNLGTKSGLIFNDQLFTNELYRIGGLKSLRGFDEESIYASSFSIGKIEYRYLLEQNSFLFTFVNAA
;
A
#
# COMPACT_ATOMS: atom_id res chain seq x y z
N PHE A 1 8.23 -7.86 -11.75
CA PHE A 1 7.63 -9.09 -11.24
C PHE A 1 8.22 -9.41 -9.87
N ASN A 2 7.37 -9.61 -8.88
CA ASN A 2 7.75 -10.00 -7.52
C ASN A 2 6.72 -11.02 -7.02
N TRP A 3 7.20 -12.22 -6.67
CA TRP A 3 6.39 -13.25 -6.04
C TRP A 3 6.99 -13.63 -4.70
N LYS A 4 6.16 -13.71 -3.67
CA LYS A 4 6.56 -14.10 -2.32
C LYS A 4 5.60 -15.15 -1.78
N GLN A 5 6.17 -16.10 -1.07
CA GLN A 5 5.43 -16.97 -0.16
C GLN A 5 5.73 -16.52 1.28
N LEU A 6 4.69 -16.14 2.00
CA LEU A 6 4.75 -15.73 3.39
C LEU A 6 4.34 -16.90 4.30
N PRO A 7 4.52 -16.81 5.63
CA PRO A 7 4.03 -17.82 6.57
C PRO A 7 2.53 -18.13 6.37
N ASN A 8 2.08 -19.27 6.88
CA ASN A 8 0.69 -19.71 6.82
C ASN A 8 0.11 -19.85 5.40
N LYS A 9 0.92 -20.31 4.42
CA LYS A 9 0.51 -20.51 3.01
C LYS A 9 0.01 -19.23 2.32
N THR A 10 0.33 -18.08 2.85
CA THR A 10 0.02 -16.78 2.23
C THR A 10 0.90 -16.55 1.00
N GLN A 11 0.31 -16.06 -0.08
CA GLN A 11 1.00 -15.78 -1.35
C GLN A 11 0.77 -14.34 -1.77
N ASP A 12 1.81 -13.66 -2.22
CA ASP A 12 1.77 -12.27 -2.73
C ASP A 12 2.48 -12.21 -4.08
N LEU A 13 1.73 -11.94 -5.13
CA LEU A 13 2.20 -11.73 -6.50
C LEU A 13 1.99 -10.27 -6.87
N LYS A 14 3.05 -9.60 -7.33
CA LYS A 14 3.00 -8.22 -7.85
C LYS A 14 3.68 -8.12 -9.20
N ILE A 15 2.96 -7.56 -10.16
CA ILE A 15 3.45 -7.22 -11.49
C ILE A 15 3.31 -5.73 -11.65
N HIS A 16 4.40 -5.05 -12.02
CA HIS A 16 4.41 -3.63 -12.30
C HIS A 16 5.04 -3.40 -13.67
N LEU A 17 4.36 -2.65 -14.51
CA LEU A 17 4.78 -2.23 -15.84
C LEU A 17 4.72 -0.71 -15.89
N LEU A 18 5.85 -0.08 -16.16
CA LEU A 18 5.94 1.36 -16.39
C LEU A 18 6.57 1.60 -17.76
N TYR A 19 5.86 2.33 -18.59
CA TYR A 19 6.39 2.86 -19.84
C TYR A 19 6.45 4.39 -19.75
N PRO A 20 7.61 4.96 -19.38
CA PRO A 20 7.78 6.40 -19.30
C PRO A 20 7.93 7.01 -20.69
N PHE A 21 7.64 8.30 -20.82
CA PHE A 21 7.89 9.10 -22.03
C PHE A 21 7.24 8.54 -23.30
N LEU A 22 5.93 8.24 -23.21
CA LEU A 22 5.14 7.76 -24.35
C LEU A 22 5.25 8.72 -25.55
N PHE A 23 5.66 8.20 -26.71
CA PHE A 23 5.88 8.98 -27.94
C PHE A 23 6.81 10.21 -27.77
N ASN A 24 7.84 10.10 -26.93
CA ASN A 24 8.76 11.19 -26.59
C ASN A 24 8.09 12.41 -25.93
N THR A 25 6.96 12.20 -25.29
CA THR A 25 6.27 13.21 -24.49
C THR A 25 6.59 13.03 -22.99
N PRO A 26 6.31 14.00 -22.12
CA PRO A 26 6.44 13.83 -20.67
C PRO A 26 5.40 12.88 -20.05
N PHE A 27 4.51 12.33 -20.84
CA PHE A 27 3.53 11.36 -20.37
C PHE A 27 4.06 9.94 -20.38
N GLY A 28 3.71 9.16 -19.36
CA GLY A 28 3.98 7.74 -19.25
C GLY A 28 2.72 6.99 -18.84
N VAL A 29 2.72 5.68 -19.03
CA VAL A 29 1.65 4.78 -18.56
C VAL A 29 2.21 3.81 -17.53
N ASP A 30 1.41 3.57 -16.49
CA ASP A 30 1.75 2.73 -15.35
C ASP A 30 0.65 1.69 -15.15
N GLY A 31 1.01 0.43 -15.05
CA GLY A 31 0.09 -0.67 -14.83
C GLY A 31 0.57 -1.56 -13.69
N ASN A 32 -0.29 -1.83 -12.72
CA ASN A 32 0.00 -2.72 -11.61
C ASN A 32 -1.08 -3.79 -11.49
N LEU A 33 -0.64 -5.04 -11.29
CA LEU A 33 -1.47 -6.15 -10.89
C LEU A 33 -0.90 -6.71 -9.58
N SER A 34 -1.73 -6.78 -8.55
CA SER A 34 -1.39 -7.43 -7.28
C SER A 34 -2.42 -8.51 -6.97
N ILE A 35 -1.94 -9.72 -6.71
CA ILE A 35 -2.78 -10.83 -6.25
C ILE A 35 -2.22 -11.28 -4.90
N TYR A 36 -3.04 -11.11 -3.87
CA TYR A 36 -2.70 -11.51 -2.51
C TYR A 36 -3.68 -12.56 -2.04
N ARG A 37 -3.20 -13.74 -1.68
CA ARG A 37 -4.01 -14.83 -1.14
C ARG A 37 -3.56 -15.12 0.29
N LYS A 38 -4.45 -14.88 1.24
CA LYS A 38 -4.21 -15.19 2.65
C LYS A 38 -4.79 -16.56 2.99
N ASP A 39 -3.92 -17.59 2.99
CA ASP A 39 -4.30 -18.98 3.25
C ASP A 39 -5.59 -19.39 2.51
N SER A 40 -6.61 -19.87 3.26
CA SER A 40 -7.96 -20.14 2.78
C SER A 40 -8.97 -19.04 3.15
N THR A 41 -8.53 -17.91 3.74
CA THR A 41 -9.42 -16.88 4.29
C THR A 41 -9.99 -15.99 3.21
N TYR A 42 -9.13 -15.36 2.40
CA TYR A 42 -9.56 -14.50 1.30
C TYR A 42 -8.46 -14.32 0.24
N THR A 43 -8.88 -13.82 -0.91
CA THR A 43 -8.00 -13.44 -2.01
C THR A 43 -8.32 -12.03 -2.47
N ASP A 44 -7.31 -11.14 -2.48
CA ASP A 44 -7.38 -9.81 -3.07
C ASP A 44 -6.79 -9.84 -4.48
N VAL A 45 -7.49 -9.26 -5.43
CA VAL A 45 -7.01 -8.96 -6.77
C VAL A 45 -7.13 -7.46 -6.98
N ILE A 46 -6.00 -6.79 -7.17
CA ILE A 46 -5.93 -5.33 -7.34
C ILE A 46 -5.30 -5.04 -8.70
N LYS A 47 -6.05 -4.38 -9.55
CA LYS A 47 -5.63 -3.89 -10.86
C LYS A 47 -5.58 -2.37 -10.80
N ASN A 48 -4.45 -1.78 -11.08
CA ASN A 48 -4.27 -0.34 -11.12
C ASN A 48 -3.72 0.07 -12.48
N PHE A 49 -4.33 1.07 -13.07
CA PHE A 49 -3.84 1.69 -14.30
C PHE A 49 -3.76 3.20 -14.11
N GLY A 50 -2.63 3.79 -14.50
CA GLY A 50 -2.39 5.21 -14.35
C GLY A 50 -1.70 5.85 -15.55
N VAL A 51 -1.91 7.15 -15.67
CA VAL A 51 -1.17 8.02 -16.57
C VAL A 51 -0.32 8.97 -15.74
N GLN A 52 0.96 9.00 -16.02
CA GLN A 52 1.96 9.79 -15.31
C GLN A 52 2.41 10.95 -16.19
N TYR A 53 2.52 12.13 -15.60
CA TYR A 53 3.18 13.30 -16.20
C TYR A 53 4.50 13.57 -15.48
N SER A 54 5.61 13.41 -16.18
CA SER A 54 6.96 13.68 -15.66
C SER A 54 7.26 15.18 -15.70
N ILE A 55 7.56 15.77 -14.54
CA ILE A 55 7.83 17.20 -14.39
C ILE A 55 9.32 17.46 -14.67
N SER A 56 10.18 16.84 -13.88
CA SER A 56 11.64 16.93 -14.04
C SER A 56 12.33 15.82 -13.26
N GLY A 57 13.34 15.16 -13.83
CA GLY A 57 14.02 14.04 -13.18
C GLY A 57 13.03 12.93 -12.86
N ASN A 58 12.89 12.60 -11.56
CA ASN A 58 11.93 11.60 -11.08
C ASN A 58 10.66 12.21 -10.47
N ASN A 59 10.48 13.53 -10.59
CA ASN A 59 9.28 14.20 -10.08
C ASN A 59 8.13 14.01 -11.05
N TYR A 60 6.99 13.54 -10.55
CA TYR A 60 5.83 13.28 -11.38
C TYR A 60 4.50 13.50 -10.66
N LEU A 61 3.49 13.71 -11.47
CA LEU A 61 2.08 13.60 -11.10
C LEU A 61 1.50 12.38 -11.82
N LYS A 62 0.68 11.58 -11.14
CA LYS A 62 -0.01 10.45 -11.73
C LYS A 62 -1.50 10.50 -11.38
N ALA A 63 -2.36 10.35 -12.38
CA ALA A 63 -3.77 10.03 -12.19
C ALA A 63 -3.97 8.55 -12.44
N PHE A 64 -4.80 7.88 -11.64
CA PHE A 64 -4.99 6.44 -11.76
C PHE A 64 -6.42 5.99 -11.45
N VAL A 65 -6.75 4.81 -11.94
CA VAL A 65 -7.95 4.04 -11.59
C VAL A 65 -7.50 2.72 -10.98
N THR A 66 -8.15 2.32 -9.90
CA THR A 66 -7.89 1.03 -9.24
C THR A 66 -9.19 0.24 -9.15
N ASP A 67 -9.15 -1.00 -9.62
CA ASP A 67 -10.19 -2.02 -9.43
C ASP A 67 -9.65 -3.04 -8.42
N LYS A 68 -10.23 -3.05 -7.22
CA LYS A 68 -9.91 -4.00 -6.15
C LYS A 68 -11.08 -4.95 -5.95
N GLU A 69 -10.81 -6.22 -6.06
CA GLU A 69 -11.71 -7.29 -5.69
C GLU A 69 -11.12 -8.12 -4.56
N SER A 70 -11.88 -8.30 -3.49
CA SER A 70 -11.54 -9.17 -2.37
C SER A 70 -12.65 -10.21 -2.21
N ASN A 71 -12.30 -11.48 -2.29
CA ASN A 71 -13.25 -12.59 -2.24
C ASN A 71 -12.87 -13.55 -1.13
N LEU A 72 -13.88 -14.05 -0.39
CA LEU A 72 -13.70 -15.08 0.62
C LEU A 72 -13.11 -16.36 -0.01
N GLY A 73 -12.15 -16.97 0.67
CA GLY A 73 -11.52 -18.21 0.23
C GLY A 73 -12.34 -19.45 0.55
N SER A 74 -13.15 -19.41 1.62
CA SER A 74 -14.08 -20.45 2.02
C SER A 74 -15.32 -19.84 2.66
N THR A 75 -16.46 -20.43 2.41
CA THR A 75 -17.75 -20.10 3.04
C THR A 75 -18.25 -21.22 3.96
N GLU A 76 -17.43 -22.23 4.21
CA GLU A 76 -17.78 -23.35 5.07
C GLU A 76 -18.12 -22.86 6.49
N GLY A 77 -19.28 -23.26 7.00
CA GLY A 77 -19.78 -22.83 8.31
C GLY A 77 -20.43 -21.44 8.33
N LEU A 78 -20.56 -20.77 7.18
CA LEU A 78 -21.19 -19.44 7.08
C LEU A 78 -22.66 -19.49 6.61
N GLU A 79 -23.23 -20.67 6.34
CA GLU A 79 -24.57 -20.82 5.76
C GLU A 79 -25.69 -20.31 6.67
N ASN A 80 -25.50 -20.40 7.99
CA ASN A 80 -26.52 -20.07 9.01
C ASN A 80 -26.18 -18.85 9.88
N ILE A 81 -25.15 -18.06 9.50
CA ILE A 81 -24.80 -16.88 10.28
C ILE A 81 -25.82 -15.76 10.07
N THR A 82 -25.99 -14.92 11.10
CA THR A 82 -26.85 -13.72 11.07
C THR A 82 -26.05 -12.42 11.02
N VAL A 83 -24.73 -12.50 11.18
CA VAL A 83 -23.78 -11.38 11.10
C VAL A 83 -22.57 -11.84 10.30
N LEU A 84 -22.10 -11.02 9.37
CA LEU A 84 -20.90 -11.32 8.59
C LEU A 84 -19.65 -11.46 9.48
N PRO A 85 -18.73 -12.37 9.14
CA PRO A 85 -17.45 -12.47 9.81
C PRO A 85 -16.61 -11.20 9.58
N ALA A 86 -15.41 -11.17 10.16
CA ALA A 86 -14.46 -10.06 9.99
C ALA A 86 -13.98 -9.84 8.53
N TYR A 87 -14.32 -10.73 7.61
CA TYR A 87 -13.99 -10.70 6.18
C TYR A 87 -15.26 -10.76 5.36
N ALA A 88 -15.29 -10.10 4.21
CA ALA A 88 -16.43 -10.08 3.29
C ALA A 88 -15.98 -10.08 1.83
N ASP A 89 -16.90 -10.46 0.93
CA ASP A 89 -16.69 -10.26 -0.51
C ASP A 89 -16.92 -8.78 -0.86
N ILE A 90 -15.86 -8.10 -1.34
CA ILE A 90 -15.87 -6.65 -1.55
C ILE A 90 -15.32 -6.32 -2.93
N SER A 91 -15.92 -5.32 -3.56
CA SER A 91 -15.44 -4.71 -4.78
C SER A 91 -15.32 -3.19 -4.58
N ILE A 92 -14.18 -2.62 -4.98
CA ILE A 92 -13.93 -1.17 -4.91
C ILE A 92 -13.38 -0.70 -6.24
N LEU A 93 -14.10 0.21 -6.89
CA LEU A 93 -13.59 0.96 -8.04
C LEU A 93 -13.25 2.37 -7.57
N SER A 94 -11.96 2.71 -7.57
CA SER A 94 -11.46 3.99 -7.08
C SER A 94 -10.69 4.78 -8.14
N TYR A 95 -10.69 6.10 -7.98
CA TYR A 95 -9.96 7.07 -8.78
C TYR A 95 -9.07 7.87 -7.87
N GLY A 96 -7.84 8.13 -8.28
CA GLY A 96 -6.90 8.82 -7.43
C GLY A 96 -5.79 9.53 -8.16
N ALA A 97 -4.99 10.23 -7.36
CA ALA A 97 -3.79 10.92 -7.84
C ALA A 97 -2.60 10.62 -6.92
N THR A 98 -1.41 10.62 -7.53
CA THR A 98 -0.13 10.52 -6.83
C THR A 98 0.69 11.76 -7.15
N PHE A 99 1.28 12.34 -6.11
CA PHE A 99 2.31 13.39 -6.19
C PHE A 99 3.61 12.79 -5.70
N HIS A 100 4.63 12.78 -6.54
CA HIS A 100 5.96 12.31 -6.15
C HIS A 100 6.98 13.40 -6.42
N PHE A 101 7.70 13.80 -5.38
CA PHE A 101 8.77 14.79 -5.45
C PHE A 101 10.00 14.29 -4.72
N GLU A 102 11.14 14.32 -5.40
CA GLU A 102 12.43 14.01 -4.79
C GLU A 102 13.50 15.00 -5.23
N LYS A 103 14.38 15.32 -4.29
CA LYS A 103 15.62 16.04 -4.55
C LYS A 103 16.72 15.39 -3.73
N LEU A 104 17.34 14.38 -4.30
CA LEU A 104 18.35 13.54 -3.66
C LEU A 104 19.70 13.77 -4.36
N ASP A 105 20.79 13.74 -3.60
CA ASP A 105 22.17 13.78 -4.13
C ASP A 105 22.53 12.46 -4.84
N TYR A 106 22.08 11.34 -4.32
CA TYR A 106 22.26 10.03 -4.92
C TYR A 106 21.04 9.13 -4.60
N ARG A 107 20.49 8.48 -5.61
CA ARG A 107 19.17 7.82 -5.48
C ARG A 107 19.20 6.50 -4.71
N ILE A 108 20.26 5.69 -4.88
CA ILE A 108 20.34 4.35 -4.29
C ILE A 108 20.62 4.44 -2.78
N ASN A 109 21.52 5.34 -2.39
CA ASN A 109 21.91 5.56 -1.00
C ASN A 109 22.09 7.06 -0.75
N PRO A 110 21.00 7.82 -0.57
CA PRO A 110 21.06 9.25 -0.38
C PRO A 110 21.82 9.64 0.89
N THR A 111 22.64 10.68 0.76
CA THR A 111 23.30 11.30 1.91
C THR A 111 22.70 12.63 2.26
N LYS A 112 22.00 13.26 1.30
CA LYS A 112 21.38 14.57 1.46
C LYS A 112 20.16 14.71 0.54
N GLY A 113 19.16 15.40 1.06
CA GLY A 113 17.96 15.74 0.29
C GLY A 113 16.70 15.20 0.90
N TYR A 114 15.66 15.10 0.08
CA TYR A 114 14.35 14.62 0.53
C TYR A 114 13.60 13.90 -0.58
N MET A 115 12.67 13.06 -0.16
CA MET A 115 11.65 12.43 -0.99
C MET A 115 10.30 12.62 -0.31
N PHE A 116 9.28 12.89 -1.09
CA PHE A 116 7.90 13.04 -0.65
C PHE A 116 6.98 12.38 -1.67
N GLU A 117 6.08 11.53 -1.20
CA GLU A 117 5.03 10.92 -2.03
C GLU A 117 3.71 10.99 -1.29
N PHE A 118 2.71 11.54 -1.95
CA PHE A 118 1.33 11.56 -1.47
C PHE A 118 0.43 10.87 -2.49
N ILE A 119 -0.39 9.94 -2.03
CA ILE A 119 -1.41 9.23 -2.82
C ILE A 119 -2.75 9.51 -2.17
N GLY A 120 -3.71 9.99 -2.95
CA GLY A 120 -5.08 10.20 -2.51
C GLY A 120 -6.04 9.55 -3.49
N SER A 121 -7.06 8.87 -2.99
CA SER A 121 -8.10 8.28 -3.84
C SER A 121 -9.48 8.28 -3.17
N THR A 122 -10.50 8.21 -3.99
CA THR A 122 -11.87 7.98 -3.58
C THR A 122 -12.50 6.91 -4.48
N GLY A 123 -13.39 6.09 -3.93
CA GLY A 123 -13.97 4.99 -4.69
C GLY A 123 -15.35 4.58 -4.22
N ASN A 124 -16.09 3.96 -5.13
CA ASN A 124 -17.34 3.28 -4.84
C ASN A 124 -17.02 1.87 -4.35
N ARG A 125 -17.43 1.59 -3.13
CA ARG A 125 -17.26 0.31 -2.44
C ARG A 125 -18.60 -0.43 -2.44
N THR A 126 -18.56 -1.72 -2.76
CA THR A 126 -19.72 -2.61 -2.75
C THR A 126 -19.41 -3.88 -1.97
N ILE A 127 -20.22 -4.20 -0.96
CA ILE A 127 -20.23 -5.52 -0.32
C ILE A 127 -21.04 -6.44 -1.23
N LYS A 128 -20.41 -7.49 -1.76
CA LYS A 128 -21.06 -8.47 -2.63
C LYS A 128 -21.77 -9.51 -1.77
N LYS A 129 -23.06 -9.76 -2.05
CA LYS A 129 -23.79 -10.86 -1.40
C LYS A 129 -23.27 -12.19 -1.95
N ASN A 130 -22.83 -13.08 -1.06
CA ASN A 130 -22.41 -14.42 -1.40
C ASN A 130 -23.60 -15.37 -1.30
N ALA A 131 -23.85 -16.18 -2.33
CA ALA A 131 -24.98 -17.11 -2.39
C ALA A 131 -24.94 -18.21 -1.31
N SER A 132 -23.75 -18.50 -0.77
CA SER A 132 -23.55 -19.48 0.29
C SER A 132 -23.74 -18.93 1.71
N ILE A 133 -24.04 -17.63 1.84
CA ILE A 133 -24.23 -16.97 3.15
C ILE A 133 -25.69 -16.55 3.29
N ASN A 134 -26.24 -16.74 4.50
CA ASN A 134 -27.63 -16.35 4.79
C ASN A 134 -27.83 -14.85 4.47
N PRO A 135 -28.84 -14.49 3.64
CA PRO A 135 -29.13 -13.09 3.30
C PRO A 135 -29.35 -12.17 4.50
N ILE A 136 -29.87 -12.69 5.62
CA ILE A 136 -30.07 -11.94 6.88
C ILE A 136 -28.78 -11.32 7.40
N ALA A 137 -27.62 -11.94 7.15
CA ALA A 137 -26.32 -11.42 7.57
C ALA A 137 -25.95 -10.08 6.93
N TYR A 138 -26.65 -9.66 5.88
CA TYR A 138 -26.43 -8.41 5.15
C TYR A 138 -27.44 -7.31 5.49
N ASP A 139 -28.51 -7.60 6.22
CA ASP A 139 -29.65 -6.68 6.42
C ASP A 139 -29.28 -5.41 7.20
N SER A 140 -28.28 -5.50 8.08
CA SER A 140 -27.80 -4.35 8.87
C SER A 140 -26.65 -3.59 8.21
N LEU A 141 -26.24 -3.96 6.98
CA LEU A 141 -25.07 -3.41 6.31
C LEU A 141 -25.46 -2.45 5.19
N GLU A 142 -24.76 -1.35 5.08
CA GLU A 142 -24.79 -0.51 3.88
C GLU A 142 -23.95 -1.19 2.79
N LEU A 143 -24.64 -1.82 1.83
CA LEU A 143 -23.97 -2.61 0.78
C LEU A 143 -23.18 -1.75 -0.21
N GLN A 144 -23.51 -0.48 -0.35
CA GLN A 144 -22.82 0.47 -1.21
C GLN A 144 -22.45 1.70 -0.42
N SER A 145 -21.17 2.08 -0.46
CA SER A 145 -20.67 3.25 0.25
C SER A 145 -19.51 3.87 -0.51
N VAL A 146 -19.13 5.08 -0.14
CA VAL A 146 -17.93 5.74 -0.66
C VAL A 146 -16.79 5.52 0.32
N THR A 147 -15.61 5.18 -0.19
CA THR A 147 -14.40 5.08 0.59
C THR A 147 -13.38 6.13 0.14
N TYR A 148 -12.60 6.63 1.08
CA TYR A 148 -11.48 7.54 0.83
C TYR A 148 -10.22 6.90 1.36
N GLU A 149 -9.13 7.04 0.60
CA GLU A 149 -7.82 6.54 0.99
C GLU A 149 -6.77 7.62 0.81
N GLY A 150 -5.88 7.74 1.80
CA GLY A 150 -4.73 8.63 1.76
C GLY A 150 -3.48 7.90 2.23
N VAL A 151 -2.36 8.04 1.49
CA VAL A 151 -1.06 7.50 1.89
C VAL A 151 -0.01 8.59 1.73
N LEU A 152 0.84 8.72 2.73
CA LEU A 152 1.96 9.64 2.76
C LEU A 152 3.25 8.87 3.04
N ASN A 153 4.25 9.06 2.19
CA ASN A 153 5.62 8.62 2.43
C ASN A 153 6.54 9.84 2.34
N ALA A 154 7.39 10.06 3.33
CA ALA A 154 8.40 11.11 3.28
C ALA A 154 9.69 10.65 3.93
N ASP A 155 10.81 11.00 3.31
CA ASP A 155 12.16 10.75 3.82
C ASP A 155 13.01 12.02 3.67
N PHE A 156 13.74 12.37 4.72
CA PHE A 156 14.72 13.45 4.74
C PHE A 156 16.09 12.88 5.08
N TYR A 157 17.09 13.25 4.30
CA TYR A 157 18.46 12.82 4.47
C TYR A 157 19.32 14.04 4.82
N LEU A 158 20.00 13.97 5.96
CA LEU A 158 20.85 15.01 6.50
C LEU A 158 22.28 14.47 6.61
N SER A 159 23.20 15.06 5.86
CA SER A 159 24.62 14.77 6.02
C SER A 159 25.11 15.43 7.31
N LEU A 160 25.63 14.64 8.25
CA LEU A 160 26.21 15.11 9.53
C LEU A 160 27.73 15.37 9.40
N GLY A 161 28.26 15.27 8.19
CA GLY A 161 29.68 15.43 7.89
C GLY A 161 30.42 14.09 7.75
N GLY A 162 31.46 14.08 6.89
CA GLY A 162 32.21 12.88 6.56
C GLY A 162 31.33 11.75 6.02
N LYS A 163 31.33 10.62 6.70
CA LYS A 163 30.58 9.41 6.32
C LYS A 163 29.25 9.24 7.07
N ASN A 164 28.79 10.27 7.79
CA ASN A 164 27.65 10.17 8.71
C ASN A 164 26.40 10.78 8.08
N VAL A 165 25.30 10.04 8.10
CA VAL A 165 24.01 10.46 7.55
C VAL A 165 22.90 10.16 8.55
N LEU A 166 21.99 11.09 8.75
CA LEU A 166 20.74 10.90 9.47
C LEU A 166 19.60 10.85 8.47
N ASN A 167 18.81 9.79 8.48
CA ASN A 167 17.57 9.68 7.75
C ASN A 167 16.39 9.78 8.72
N LEU A 168 15.53 10.75 8.47
CA LEU A 168 14.24 10.93 9.16
C LEU A 168 13.14 10.60 8.16
N GLY A 169 12.28 9.66 8.51
CA GLY A 169 11.23 9.24 7.60
C GLY A 169 9.88 9.09 8.30
N THR A 170 8.82 9.19 7.51
CA THR A 170 7.47 8.83 7.94
C THR A 170 6.74 8.08 6.83
N LYS A 171 5.91 7.14 7.26
CA LYS A 171 4.93 6.47 6.41
C LYS A 171 3.60 6.47 7.14
N SER A 172 2.58 7.07 6.53
CA SER A 172 1.25 7.16 7.11
C SER A 172 0.20 6.71 6.09
N GLY A 173 -0.89 6.13 6.57
CA GLY A 173 -2.01 5.70 5.75
C GLY A 173 -3.31 5.90 6.49
N LEU A 174 -4.37 6.21 5.75
CA LEU A 174 -5.73 6.38 6.25
C LEU A 174 -6.70 5.79 5.24
N ILE A 175 -7.61 4.93 5.72
CA ILE A 175 -8.82 4.52 5.00
C ILE A 175 -9.99 5.03 5.81
N PHE A 176 -10.85 5.80 5.16
CA PHE A 176 -12.05 6.34 5.77
C PHE A 176 -13.29 5.72 5.11
N ASN A 177 -14.03 4.97 5.89
CA ASN A 177 -15.34 4.40 5.60
C ASN A 177 -15.99 3.99 6.93
N ASP A 178 -17.32 4.06 7.03
CA ASP A 178 -18.04 3.81 8.28
C ASP A 178 -18.00 2.33 8.72
N GLN A 179 -17.86 1.42 7.77
CA GLN A 179 -17.81 -0.03 8.02
C GLN A 179 -16.68 -0.67 7.24
N LEU A 180 -15.60 -1.04 7.90
CA LEU A 180 -14.45 -1.70 7.29
C LEU A 180 -14.34 -3.15 7.73
N PHE A 181 -14.09 -4.03 6.77
CA PHE A 181 -13.72 -5.42 7.02
C PHE A 181 -12.20 -5.59 7.08
N THR A 182 -11.72 -6.63 7.74
CA THR A 182 -10.29 -6.88 7.94
C THR A 182 -9.51 -6.98 6.62
N ASN A 183 -10.12 -7.52 5.55
CA ASN A 183 -9.50 -7.61 4.22
C ASN A 183 -9.44 -6.27 3.46
N GLU A 184 -9.97 -5.18 4.04
CA GLU A 184 -9.80 -3.82 3.51
C GLU A 184 -8.67 -3.07 4.18
N LEU A 185 -8.29 -3.46 5.40
CA LEU A 185 -7.34 -2.75 6.24
C LEU A 185 -5.91 -2.81 5.69
N TYR A 186 -5.10 -1.81 6.05
CA TYR A 186 -3.66 -1.88 5.86
C TYR A 186 -3.08 -3.03 6.66
N ARG A 187 -2.11 -3.70 6.06
CA ARG A 187 -1.28 -4.72 6.71
C ARG A 187 0.11 -4.13 6.95
N ILE A 188 0.44 -3.90 8.20
CA ILE A 188 1.72 -3.32 8.60
C ILE A 188 2.50 -4.30 9.48
N GLY A 189 3.79 -4.08 9.61
CA GLY A 189 4.77 -4.99 10.23
C GLY A 189 5.82 -5.44 9.22
N GLY A 190 6.96 -5.86 9.70
CA GLY A 190 8.07 -6.37 8.91
C GLY A 190 9.08 -5.30 8.48
N LEU A 191 10.09 -5.75 7.72
CA LEU A 191 11.28 -4.95 7.39
C LEU A 191 10.99 -3.67 6.60
N LYS A 192 9.89 -3.64 5.84
CA LYS A 192 9.54 -2.52 4.95
C LYS A 192 8.60 -1.49 5.58
N SER A 193 8.01 -1.79 6.74
CA SER A 193 7.09 -0.90 7.41
C SER A 193 7.51 -0.68 8.86
N LEU A 194 7.05 -1.48 9.79
CA LEU A 194 7.37 -1.40 11.21
C LEU A 194 8.32 -2.54 11.58
N ARG A 195 9.61 -2.25 11.63
CA ARG A 195 10.66 -3.23 11.96
C ARG A 195 10.54 -3.67 13.42
N GLY A 196 10.74 -4.96 13.68
CA GLY A 196 10.57 -5.57 15.00
C GLY A 196 9.25 -6.30 15.19
N PHE A 197 8.34 -6.21 14.23
CA PHE A 197 7.10 -6.98 14.16
C PHE A 197 7.13 -7.96 12.98
N ASP A 198 6.34 -9.02 13.05
CA ASP A 198 6.20 -9.96 11.96
C ASP A 198 5.60 -9.29 10.71
N GLU A 199 5.96 -9.79 9.53
CA GLU A 199 5.45 -9.27 8.25
C GLU A 199 3.92 -9.31 8.24
N GLU A 200 3.29 -8.15 7.95
CA GLU A 200 1.86 -7.99 7.77
C GLU A 200 1.00 -8.45 8.97
N SER A 201 1.55 -8.39 10.19
CA SER A 201 0.89 -8.92 11.40
C SER A 201 -0.13 -7.97 12.02
N ILE A 202 -0.09 -6.68 11.71
CA ILE A 202 -0.94 -5.65 12.29
C ILE A 202 -1.89 -5.11 11.23
N TYR A 203 -3.19 -5.11 11.55
CA TYR A 203 -4.26 -4.57 10.70
C TYR A 203 -4.71 -3.21 11.24
N ALA A 204 -4.76 -2.19 10.39
CA ALA A 204 -5.14 -0.84 10.77
C ALA A 204 -5.90 -0.12 9.66
N SER A 205 -6.96 0.62 10.01
CA SER A 205 -7.62 1.58 9.11
C SER A 205 -6.83 2.87 8.96
N SER A 206 -6.03 3.21 9.99
CA SER A 206 -5.10 4.34 9.96
C SER A 206 -3.83 3.99 10.70
N PHE A 207 -2.71 4.49 10.22
CA PHE A 207 -1.41 4.34 10.89
C PHE A 207 -0.49 5.50 10.55
N SER A 208 0.47 5.75 11.42
CA SER A 208 1.58 6.66 11.17
C SER A 208 2.84 6.07 11.80
N ILE A 209 3.84 5.78 10.97
CA ILE A 209 5.12 5.19 11.39
C ILE A 209 6.21 6.22 11.18
N GLY A 210 6.83 6.66 12.28
CA GLY A 210 8.04 7.47 12.25
C GLY A 210 9.30 6.61 12.22
N LYS A 211 10.32 7.04 11.51
CA LYS A 211 11.63 6.40 11.38
C LYS A 211 12.73 7.40 11.65
N ILE A 212 13.66 7.04 12.52
CA ILE A 212 14.96 7.70 12.68
C ILE A 212 16.03 6.66 12.41
N GLU A 213 16.92 6.92 11.44
CA GLU A 213 17.97 5.99 11.06
C GLU A 213 19.29 6.72 10.91
N TYR A 214 20.27 6.34 11.69
CA TYR A 214 21.64 6.81 11.55
C TYR A 214 22.42 5.83 10.68
N ARG A 215 23.10 6.34 9.66
CA ARG A 215 23.93 5.60 8.71
C ARG A 215 25.38 6.03 8.79
N TYR A 216 26.29 5.06 8.85
CA TYR A 216 27.71 5.26 8.65
C TYR A 216 28.13 4.63 7.32
N LEU A 217 28.50 5.48 6.37
CA LEU A 217 28.85 5.04 5.01
C LEU A 217 30.23 4.38 5.04
N LEU A 218 30.32 3.14 4.58
CA LEU A 218 31.58 2.46 4.30
C LEU A 218 32.08 2.91 2.93
N GLU A 219 31.22 2.80 1.92
CA GLU A 219 31.41 3.23 0.54
C GLU A 219 30.10 3.80 -0.01
N GLN A 220 30.08 4.26 -1.26
CA GLN A 220 28.92 4.88 -1.89
C GLN A 220 27.62 4.05 -1.79
N ASN A 221 27.72 2.73 -1.88
CA ASN A 221 26.55 1.82 -1.89
C ASN A 221 26.53 0.87 -0.70
N SER A 222 27.36 1.10 0.32
CA SER A 222 27.42 0.25 1.50
C SER A 222 27.51 1.09 2.78
N PHE A 223 26.69 0.71 3.78
CA PHE A 223 26.63 1.43 5.03
C PHE A 223 26.26 0.48 6.17
N LEU A 224 26.69 0.84 7.36
CA LEU A 224 26.17 0.33 8.62
C LEU A 224 25.08 1.27 9.10
N PHE A 225 24.05 0.76 9.74
CA PHE A 225 22.97 1.60 10.26
C PHE A 225 22.43 1.10 11.60
N THR A 226 21.90 2.04 12.35
CA THR A 226 21.02 1.78 13.48
C THR A 226 19.75 2.59 13.32
N PHE A 227 18.64 2.13 13.87
CA PHE A 227 17.36 2.77 13.67
C PHE A 227 16.43 2.66 14.88
N VAL A 228 15.47 3.58 14.93
CA VAL A 228 14.30 3.52 15.81
C VAL A 228 13.07 3.76 14.93
N ASN A 229 12.06 2.93 15.10
CA ASN A 229 10.73 3.12 14.52
C ASN A 229 9.73 3.30 15.67
N ALA A 230 8.77 4.22 15.49
CA ALA A 230 7.61 4.41 16.36
C ALA A 230 6.34 4.44 15.51
N ALA A 231 5.25 3.86 16.01
CA ALA A 231 3.97 3.82 15.32
C ALA A 231 2.83 4.15 16.30
#